data_1997a106fd26507f330d46c6a5b0e0af
#
_entry.id   1997a106fd26507f330d46c6a5b0e0af
#
_cell.length_a   1.000
_cell.length_b   1.000
_cell.length_c   1.000
_cell.angle_alpha   90.00
_cell.angle_beta   90.00
_cell.angle_gamma   90.00
#
_symmetry.space_group_name_H-M   'P 1'
#
loop_
_entity.id
_entity.type
_entity.pdbx_description
1 polymer ?
#
loop_
_entity_poly.entity_id
_entity_poly.type
_entity_poly.pdbx_seq_one_letter_code
_entity_poly.pdbx_strand_id
1 'polypeptide(L)'
;MTVAYSHAHGLGEEQSIWFKLTPLMNQDNPMQLLMNLSEKYGGAFPVNLKNQRVVFLSDVEHFKRVLVENADNYIKYFDGMRPVFGKSMITIDGALWQKIRRPQQAAFHPQMFEEYFPFLMEAIRTKADKWSEYAKSGETVEMVEQTWTMAADMVCRALFDREMPFNPHFIFGMVKTYTDVMNHKEIRQKKTSGEIDEVDNEKAAQAMKHWAEMPDSVLGSAILENRDKTLLSMILEAEADPEFPEFDHQQVVDEMKQYLWAGTETTALTLAWSLYLLSQNPEAADKIRAEANEICGDGEPTWDQVAQLAYTRRVIQETMRLYPPIWCLMRVAAGDDEIEGHEIKKGDKIALCTYIVHHSPKYWTDPEEFRPDRFSPERMKKRTKYSYLPFAAGKRACIGGALSQIENMLALVTLLRRFQPEYVGDVPAKIQSTVTLCPKGGLPFRIRELS
;
A
#
# COMPACT_ATOMS: atom_id res chain seq x y z
N MET A 1 -13.03 -21.18 -21.98
CA MET A 1 -13.61 -21.97 -20.86
C MET A 1 -14.76 -21.21 -20.26
N THR A 2 -15.96 -21.76 -20.33
CA THR A 2 -17.16 -21.12 -19.78
C THR A 2 -17.19 -21.35 -18.28
N VAL A 3 -16.97 -20.31 -17.49
CA VAL A 3 -17.15 -20.37 -16.05
C VAL A 3 -18.66 -20.30 -15.79
N ALA A 4 -19.26 -21.37 -15.28
CA ALA A 4 -20.68 -21.39 -14.92
C ALA A 4 -20.87 -20.65 -13.59
N TYR A 5 -21.67 -19.60 -13.62
CA TYR A 5 -22.13 -18.87 -12.44
C TYR A 5 -23.61 -19.16 -12.23
N SER A 6 -24.01 -19.45 -11.00
CA SER A 6 -25.42 -19.50 -10.67
C SER A 6 -25.95 -18.11 -10.38
N HIS A 7 -27.13 -17.82 -10.91
CA HIS A 7 -27.90 -16.64 -10.54
C HIS A 7 -28.35 -16.73 -9.06
N ALA A 8 -28.53 -15.58 -8.43
CA ALA A 8 -28.73 -15.38 -7.00
C ALA A 8 -29.99 -16.07 -6.36
N HIS A 9 -30.64 -16.99 -7.04
CA HIS A 9 -31.77 -17.75 -6.52
C HIS A 9 -31.47 -19.25 -6.57
N GLY A 10 -31.00 -19.78 -5.42
CA GLY A 10 -30.80 -21.21 -5.23
C GLY A 10 -29.35 -21.66 -5.36
N LEU A 11 -28.61 -21.52 -4.28
CA LEU A 11 -27.24 -22.02 -4.18
C LEU A 11 -27.25 -23.53 -3.90
N GLY A 12 -27.39 -24.34 -4.96
CA GLY A 12 -27.11 -25.77 -4.93
C GLY A 12 -25.64 -25.99 -5.29
N GLU A 13 -24.97 -26.87 -4.53
CA GLU A 13 -23.61 -27.44 -4.73
C GLU A 13 -22.62 -26.65 -5.61
N GLU A 14 -22.30 -25.42 -5.24
CA GLU A 14 -21.39 -24.59 -6.00
C GLU A 14 -19.94 -24.86 -5.65
N GLN A 15 -19.22 -25.36 -6.64
CA GLN A 15 -17.77 -25.43 -6.57
C GLN A 15 -17.21 -24.02 -6.36
N SER A 16 -16.47 -23.86 -5.25
CA SER A 16 -15.79 -22.63 -4.87
C SER A 16 -15.05 -21.98 -6.05
N ILE A 17 -15.47 -20.78 -6.43
CA ILE A 17 -14.84 -19.98 -7.51
C ILE A 17 -13.35 -19.73 -7.18
N TRP A 18 -12.97 -19.68 -5.91
CA TRP A 18 -11.57 -19.49 -5.51
C TRP A 18 -10.65 -20.59 -6.06
N PHE A 19 -11.11 -21.84 -6.12
CA PHE A 19 -10.36 -22.89 -6.81
C PHE A 19 -10.19 -22.63 -8.30
N LYS A 20 -11.14 -21.90 -8.91
CA LYS A 20 -11.07 -21.51 -10.31
C LYS A 20 -10.38 -20.16 -10.50
N LEU A 21 -10.46 -19.25 -9.53
CA LEU A 21 -9.85 -17.92 -9.57
C LEU A 21 -8.37 -17.94 -9.19
N THR A 22 -7.91 -18.80 -8.28
CA THR A 22 -6.49 -18.82 -7.87
C THR A 22 -5.52 -19.08 -9.02
N PRO A 23 -5.76 -20.06 -9.94
CA PRO A 23 -4.93 -20.18 -11.12
C PRO A 23 -5.02 -18.97 -12.06
N LEU A 24 -6.16 -18.27 -12.05
CA LEU A 24 -6.37 -17.08 -12.86
C LEU A 24 -5.76 -15.82 -12.20
N MET A 25 -5.77 -15.73 -10.87
CA MET A 25 -5.08 -14.67 -10.12
C MET A 25 -3.55 -14.77 -10.20
N ASN A 26 -3.02 -15.94 -10.57
CA ASN A 26 -1.60 -16.16 -10.84
C ASN A 26 -1.20 -15.94 -12.31
N GLN A 27 -2.12 -15.49 -13.15
CA GLN A 27 -1.82 -15.09 -14.53
C GLN A 27 -1.09 -13.73 -14.57
N ASP A 28 -0.65 -13.37 -15.76
CA ASP A 28 0.09 -12.13 -15.98
C ASP A 28 -0.73 -10.86 -15.70
N ASN A 29 -2.05 -10.92 -15.76
CA ASN A 29 -2.95 -9.83 -15.39
C ASN A 29 -4.21 -10.34 -14.64
N PRO A 30 -4.11 -10.62 -13.34
CA PRO A 30 -5.23 -11.10 -12.54
C PRO A 30 -6.35 -10.05 -12.39
N MET A 31 -6.03 -8.77 -12.50
CA MET A 31 -7.01 -7.68 -12.38
C MET A 31 -7.98 -7.67 -13.56
N GLN A 32 -7.53 -8.05 -14.76
CA GLN A 32 -8.42 -8.16 -15.94
C GLN A 32 -9.56 -9.13 -15.70
N LEU A 33 -9.32 -10.22 -15.00
CA LEU A 33 -10.39 -11.16 -14.64
C LEU A 33 -11.44 -10.47 -13.78
N LEU A 34 -11.04 -9.75 -12.73
CA LEU A 34 -11.97 -9.06 -11.84
C LEU A 34 -12.74 -7.96 -12.57
N MET A 35 -12.10 -7.24 -13.49
CA MET A 35 -12.76 -6.26 -14.35
C MET A 35 -13.82 -6.92 -15.24
N ASN A 36 -13.49 -8.02 -15.91
CA ASN A 36 -14.43 -8.77 -16.76
C ASN A 36 -15.62 -9.33 -15.95
N LEU A 37 -15.39 -9.73 -14.69
CA LEU A 37 -16.46 -10.18 -13.81
C LEU A 37 -17.38 -9.03 -13.40
N SER A 38 -16.82 -7.89 -13.05
CA SER A 38 -17.57 -6.68 -12.71
C SER A 38 -18.41 -6.18 -13.91
N GLU A 39 -17.84 -6.18 -15.10
CA GLU A 39 -18.56 -5.83 -16.32
C GLU A 39 -19.73 -6.79 -16.59
N LYS A 40 -19.49 -8.09 -16.42
CA LYS A 40 -20.50 -9.13 -16.73
C LYS A 40 -21.64 -9.20 -15.72
N TYR A 41 -21.34 -9.02 -14.44
CA TYR A 41 -22.30 -9.26 -13.34
C TYR A 41 -22.76 -7.97 -12.63
N GLY A 42 -22.28 -6.82 -13.08
CA GLY A 42 -22.56 -5.52 -12.45
C GLY A 42 -21.58 -5.19 -11.32
N GLY A 43 -21.81 -4.05 -10.68
CA GLY A 43 -20.93 -3.49 -9.65
C GLY A 43 -20.91 -4.29 -8.34
N ALA A 44 -21.89 -5.17 -8.10
CA ALA A 44 -21.96 -6.05 -6.94
C ALA A 44 -22.18 -7.50 -7.37
N PHE A 45 -21.31 -8.42 -6.95
CA PHE A 45 -21.48 -9.85 -7.25
C PHE A 45 -20.93 -10.74 -6.13
N PRO A 46 -21.74 -11.73 -5.64
CA PRO A 46 -21.31 -12.68 -4.66
C PRO A 46 -20.47 -13.80 -5.27
N VAL A 47 -19.46 -14.23 -4.53
CA VAL A 47 -18.56 -15.33 -4.88
C VAL A 47 -18.34 -16.21 -3.66
N ASN A 48 -18.49 -17.54 -3.81
CA ASN A 48 -18.19 -18.48 -2.75
C ASN A 48 -16.71 -18.90 -2.80
N LEU A 49 -15.96 -18.55 -1.76
CA LEU A 49 -14.54 -18.83 -1.61
C LEU A 49 -14.31 -19.76 -0.43
N LYS A 50 -13.89 -21.01 -0.65
CA LYS A 50 -13.56 -21.96 0.43
C LYS A 50 -14.63 -22.00 1.55
N ASN A 51 -15.87 -22.17 1.21
CA ASN A 51 -17.03 -22.14 2.13
C ASN A 51 -17.30 -20.77 2.81
N GLN A 52 -16.69 -19.71 2.33
CA GLN A 52 -17.01 -18.34 2.74
C GLN A 52 -17.66 -17.58 1.57
N ARG A 53 -18.74 -16.89 1.86
CA ARG A 53 -19.34 -15.99 0.90
C ARG A 53 -18.59 -14.66 0.91
N VAL A 54 -18.09 -14.25 -0.27
CA VAL A 54 -17.45 -12.95 -0.48
C VAL A 54 -18.26 -12.16 -1.50
N VAL A 55 -18.69 -10.98 -1.13
CA VAL A 55 -19.38 -10.06 -2.04
C VAL A 55 -18.37 -9.03 -2.55
N PHE A 56 -18.08 -9.07 -3.84
CA PHE A 56 -17.25 -8.10 -4.51
C PHE A 56 -18.08 -6.86 -4.84
N LEU A 57 -17.54 -5.70 -4.51
CA LEU A 57 -18.15 -4.40 -4.72
C LEU A 57 -17.19 -3.51 -5.51
N SER A 58 -17.66 -2.92 -6.60
CA SER A 58 -16.85 -2.15 -7.55
C SER A 58 -17.55 -0.90 -8.09
N ASP A 59 -18.51 -0.34 -7.33
CA ASP A 59 -19.15 0.93 -7.64
C ASP A 59 -18.97 1.96 -6.54
N VAL A 60 -19.02 3.24 -6.89
CA VAL A 60 -18.79 4.35 -5.93
C VAL A 60 -19.85 4.41 -4.83
N GLU A 61 -21.10 4.05 -5.13
CA GLU A 61 -22.19 4.02 -4.15
C GLU A 61 -21.99 2.88 -3.13
N HIS A 62 -21.41 1.76 -3.56
CA HIS A 62 -21.04 0.67 -2.65
C HIS A 62 -19.96 1.10 -1.66
N PHE A 63 -18.92 1.81 -2.16
CA PHE A 63 -17.86 2.34 -1.30
C PHE A 63 -18.42 3.35 -0.30
N LYS A 64 -19.30 4.24 -0.75
CA LYS A 64 -19.99 5.19 0.12
C LYS A 64 -20.80 4.46 1.20
N ARG A 65 -21.61 3.47 0.82
CA ARG A 65 -22.43 2.67 1.75
C ARG A 65 -21.57 2.00 2.81
N VAL A 66 -20.56 1.24 2.39
CA VAL A 66 -19.74 0.40 3.28
C VAL A 66 -18.75 1.19 4.12
N LEU A 67 -18.13 2.25 3.56
CA LEU A 67 -17.06 2.98 4.24
C LEU A 67 -17.54 4.19 5.05
N VAL A 68 -18.73 4.71 4.73
CA VAL A 68 -19.21 5.98 5.29
C VAL A 68 -20.60 5.86 5.92
N GLU A 69 -21.62 5.48 5.13
CA GLU A 69 -23.02 5.54 5.58
C GLU A 69 -23.36 4.45 6.61
N ASN A 70 -22.88 3.23 6.40
CA ASN A 70 -23.13 2.09 7.27
C ASN A 70 -21.84 1.45 7.79
N ALA A 71 -20.81 2.29 8.00
CA ALA A 71 -19.45 1.84 8.33
C ALA A 71 -19.37 1.02 9.65
N ASP A 72 -20.31 1.18 10.55
CA ASP A 72 -20.37 0.41 11.81
C ASP A 72 -20.80 -1.04 11.59
N ASN A 73 -21.53 -1.32 10.49
CA ASN A 73 -21.90 -2.67 10.09
C ASN A 73 -20.79 -3.41 9.34
N TYR A 74 -19.68 -2.74 9.00
CA TYR A 74 -18.61 -3.32 8.17
C TYR A 74 -17.26 -3.24 8.86
N ILE A 75 -17.01 -4.22 9.73
CA ILE A 75 -15.77 -4.30 10.51
C ILE A 75 -14.61 -4.77 9.66
N LYS A 76 -13.39 -4.45 10.06
CA LYS A 76 -12.19 -4.88 9.33
C LYS A 76 -12.02 -6.40 9.35
N TYR A 77 -11.52 -6.94 8.24
CA TYR A 77 -11.16 -8.34 8.10
C TYR A 77 -9.66 -8.48 7.89
N PHE A 78 -8.96 -8.77 8.98
CA PHE A 78 -7.51 -8.94 8.99
C PHE A 78 -7.05 -10.14 9.83
N ASP A 79 -7.93 -11.13 10.05
CA ASP A 79 -7.59 -12.31 10.90
C ASP A 79 -6.33 -13.03 10.39
N GLY A 80 -6.15 -13.14 9.06
CA GLY A 80 -4.96 -13.70 8.45
C GLY A 80 -3.67 -12.90 8.65
N MET A 81 -3.77 -11.62 9.05
CA MET A 81 -2.62 -10.74 9.28
C MET A 81 -2.28 -10.57 10.77
N ARG A 82 -3.10 -11.11 11.68
CA ARG A 82 -2.81 -11.08 13.13
C ARG A 82 -1.48 -11.72 13.51
N PRO A 83 -1.02 -12.82 12.90
CA PRO A 83 0.32 -13.35 13.18
C PRO A 83 1.45 -12.36 12.85
N VAL A 84 1.21 -11.45 11.89
CA VAL A 84 2.19 -10.44 11.45
C VAL A 84 2.12 -9.18 12.32
N PHE A 85 0.91 -8.66 12.59
CA PHE A 85 0.70 -7.33 13.19
C PHE A 85 0.12 -7.39 14.61
N GLY A 86 -0.08 -8.58 15.18
CA GLY A 86 -0.67 -8.69 16.52
C GLY A 86 -2.05 -8.03 16.60
N LYS A 87 -2.29 -7.30 17.68
CA LYS A 87 -3.51 -6.52 17.94
C LYS A 87 -3.35 -5.04 17.55
N SER A 88 -2.58 -4.72 16.54
CA SER A 88 -2.36 -3.34 16.10
C SER A 88 -3.63 -2.67 15.57
N MET A 89 -3.59 -1.36 15.41
CA MET A 89 -4.70 -0.53 14.90
C MET A 89 -5.25 -1.03 13.55
N ILE A 90 -4.46 -1.74 12.73
CA ILE A 90 -4.91 -2.29 11.46
C ILE A 90 -5.76 -3.55 11.64
N THR A 91 -5.57 -4.33 12.73
CA THR A 91 -6.19 -5.63 12.96
C THR A 91 -7.34 -5.61 13.97
N ILE A 92 -7.53 -4.50 14.68
CA ILE A 92 -8.60 -4.32 15.69
C ILE A 92 -9.71 -3.41 15.19
N ASP A 93 -10.87 -3.47 15.87
CA ASP A 93 -12.05 -2.65 15.53
C ASP A 93 -12.81 -2.17 16.77
N GLY A 94 -13.91 -1.41 16.56
CA GLY A 94 -14.81 -0.93 17.60
C GLY A 94 -14.16 0.07 18.57
N ALA A 95 -14.55 0.00 19.84
CA ALA A 95 -14.10 0.90 20.89
C ALA A 95 -12.58 0.82 21.15
N LEU A 96 -12.01 -0.40 21.08
CA LEU A 96 -10.56 -0.58 21.26
C LEU A 96 -9.78 0.15 20.17
N TRP A 97 -10.21 0.03 18.92
CA TRP A 97 -9.58 0.76 17.83
C TRP A 97 -9.60 2.28 18.04
N GLN A 98 -10.71 2.84 18.52
CA GLN A 98 -10.82 4.28 18.79
C GLN A 98 -9.81 4.74 19.86
N LYS A 99 -9.66 3.96 20.92
CA LYS A 99 -8.71 4.23 22.00
C LYS A 99 -7.26 4.16 21.51
N ILE A 100 -6.92 3.10 20.75
CA ILE A 100 -5.58 2.91 20.21
C ILE A 100 -5.23 3.97 19.16
N ARG A 101 -6.17 4.39 18.32
CA ARG A 101 -5.94 5.41 17.29
C ARG A 101 -5.74 6.81 17.85
N ARG A 102 -6.44 7.16 18.94
CA ARG A 102 -6.52 8.53 19.46
C ARG A 102 -5.15 9.15 19.77
N PRO A 103 -4.26 8.54 20.56
CA PRO A 103 -2.96 9.13 20.88
C PRO A 103 -2.07 9.27 19.66
N GLN A 104 -2.17 8.35 18.70
CA GLN A 104 -1.32 8.32 17.51
C GLN A 104 -1.71 9.36 16.45
N GLN A 105 -2.94 9.89 16.50
CA GLN A 105 -3.47 10.77 15.46
C GLN A 105 -2.72 12.10 15.36
N ALA A 106 -2.19 12.58 16.46
CA ALA A 106 -1.43 13.83 16.52
C ALA A 106 -0.13 13.76 15.70
N ALA A 107 0.53 12.60 15.64
CA ALA A 107 1.74 12.40 14.84
C ALA A 107 1.52 12.57 13.32
N PHE A 108 0.28 12.44 12.85
CA PHE A 108 -0.08 12.61 11.45
C PHE A 108 -0.82 13.92 11.16
N HIS A 109 -0.76 14.87 12.10
CA HIS A 109 -1.27 16.22 11.84
C HIS A 109 -0.30 16.97 10.90
N PRO A 110 -0.80 17.77 9.93
CA PRO A 110 0.07 18.48 8.96
C PRO A 110 1.21 19.30 9.57
N GLN A 111 1.04 19.85 10.76
CA GLN A 111 2.09 20.57 11.50
C GLN A 111 3.30 19.69 11.86
N MET A 112 3.10 18.38 12.02
CA MET A 112 4.20 17.45 12.31
C MET A 112 5.06 17.14 11.09
N PHE A 113 4.55 17.37 9.89
CA PHE A 113 5.28 17.03 8.67
C PHE A 113 6.47 17.96 8.42
N GLU A 114 6.42 19.18 8.90
CA GLU A 114 7.56 20.11 8.91
C GLU A 114 8.69 19.58 9.80
N GLU A 115 8.34 19.05 10.97
CA GLU A 115 9.32 18.42 11.90
C GLU A 115 9.92 17.14 11.32
N TYR A 116 9.18 16.40 10.48
CA TYR A 116 9.67 15.19 9.83
C TYR A 116 10.52 15.48 8.59
N PHE A 117 10.34 16.64 7.96
CA PHE A 117 10.95 16.99 6.70
C PHE A 117 12.47 16.80 6.63
N PRO A 118 13.29 17.24 7.60
CA PRO A 118 14.74 17.06 7.57
C PRO A 118 15.14 15.58 7.50
N PHE A 119 14.42 14.72 8.21
CA PHE A 119 14.67 13.28 8.30
C PHE A 119 14.24 12.54 7.03
N LEU A 120 13.15 12.97 6.41
CA LEU A 120 12.75 12.48 5.09
C LEU A 120 13.81 12.82 4.05
N MET A 121 14.29 14.06 4.03
CA MET A 121 15.32 14.50 3.11
C MET A 121 16.66 13.78 3.34
N GLU A 122 17.01 13.46 4.58
CA GLU A 122 18.21 12.69 4.89
C GLU A 122 18.15 11.26 4.33
N ALA A 123 17.01 10.57 4.51
CA ALA A 123 16.80 9.24 3.92
C ALA A 123 16.88 9.28 2.38
N ILE A 124 16.31 10.33 1.75
CA ILE A 124 16.36 10.51 0.29
C ILE A 124 17.78 10.80 -0.19
N ARG A 125 18.55 11.65 0.51
CA ARG A 125 19.97 11.94 0.18
C ARG A 125 20.82 10.69 0.26
N THR A 126 20.71 9.93 1.34
CA THR A 126 21.41 8.65 1.51
C THR A 126 21.14 7.71 0.32
N LYS A 127 19.91 7.65 -0.14
CA LYS A 127 19.53 6.83 -1.30
C LYS A 127 20.08 7.42 -2.60
N ALA A 128 20.03 8.74 -2.78
CA ALA A 128 20.55 9.42 -3.97
C ALA A 128 22.07 9.21 -4.11
N ASP A 129 22.82 9.22 -3.01
CA ASP A 129 24.27 8.95 -3.04
C ASP A 129 24.54 7.51 -3.48
N LYS A 130 23.74 6.55 -3.02
CA LYS A 130 23.82 5.17 -3.47
C LYS A 130 23.48 5.03 -4.97
N TRP A 131 22.55 5.82 -5.48
CA TRP A 131 22.22 5.83 -6.90
C TRP A 131 23.36 6.38 -7.78
N SER A 132 24.17 7.32 -7.26
CA SER A 132 25.40 7.75 -7.97
C SER A 132 26.42 6.62 -8.12
N GLU A 133 26.51 5.71 -7.13
CA GLU A 133 27.37 4.52 -7.27
C GLU A 133 26.84 3.59 -8.38
N TYR A 134 25.53 3.33 -8.40
CA TYR A 134 24.89 2.51 -9.44
C TYR A 134 24.99 3.15 -10.85
N ALA A 135 24.88 4.47 -10.94
CA ALA A 135 25.08 5.17 -12.21
C ALA A 135 26.50 5.00 -12.74
N LYS A 136 27.51 5.00 -11.86
CA LYS A 136 28.92 4.78 -12.22
C LYS A 136 29.22 3.33 -12.60
N SER A 137 28.64 2.37 -11.87
CA SER A 137 28.85 0.93 -12.14
C SER A 137 28.09 0.45 -13.39
N GLY A 138 26.95 1.11 -13.72
CA GLY A 138 26.04 0.69 -14.79
C GLY A 138 25.28 -0.59 -14.50
N GLU A 139 25.29 -1.06 -13.24
CA GLU A 139 24.57 -2.26 -12.85
C GLU A 139 23.05 -2.07 -12.88
N THR A 140 22.32 -3.16 -13.11
CA THR A 140 20.86 -3.18 -13.04
C THR A 140 20.45 -3.34 -11.60
N VAL A 141 19.55 -2.47 -11.11
CA VAL A 141 19.01 -2.50 -9.74
C VAL A 141 17.54 -2.91 -9.75
N GLU A 142 17.09 -3.56 -8.68
CA GLU A 142 15.69 -3.86 -8.47
C GLU A 142 15.01 -2.65 -7.77
N MET A 143 14.12 -1.95 -8.51
CA MET A 143 13.62 -0.65 -8.07
C MET A 143 12.70 -0.75 -6.85
N VAL A 144 11.91 -1.82 -6.71
CA VAL A 144 11.07 -1.99 -5.51
C VAL A 144 11.93 -2.09 -4.26
N GLU A 145 13.05 -2.82 -4.34
CA GLU A 145 14.01 -2.91 -3.22
C GLU A 145 14.64 -1.55 -2.89
N GLN A 146 15.01 -0.78 -3.93
CA GLN A 146 15.59 0.54 -3.74
C GLN A 146 14.63 1.51 -3.05
N THR A 147 13.38 1.53 -3.49
CA THR A 147 12.33 2.39 -2.91
C THR A 147 11.89 1.87 -1.53
N TRP A 148 11.85 0.55 -1.33
CA TRP A 148 11.50 -0.06 -0.06
C TRP A 148 12.51 0.30 1.05
N THR A 149 13.79 0.16 0.75
CA THR A 149 14.87 0.49 1.71
C THR A 149 14.88 1.98 2.07
N MET A 150 14.56 2.87 1.13
CA MET A 150 14.41 4.30 1.39
C MET A 150 13.19 4.60 2.27
N ALA A 151 12.02 4.01 1.95
CA ALA A 151 10.81 4.23 2.72
C ALA A 151 10.94 3.69 4.16
N ALA A 152 11.62 2.56 4.36
CA ALA A 152 11.90 2.04 5.70
C ALA A 152 12.80 2.98 6.51
N ASP A 153 13.82 3.58 5.91
CA ASP A 153 14.67 4.59 6.56
C ASP A 153 13.87 5.85 6.91
N MET A 154 12.96 6.31 6.03
CA MET A 154 12.04 7.40 6.33
C MET A 154 11.18 7.12 7.57
N VAL A 155 10.59 5.92 7.68
CA VAL A 155 9.78 5.52 8.85
C VAL A 155 10.62 5.53 10.12
N CYS A 156 11.79 4.92 10.10
CA CYS A 156 12.65 4.87 11.28
C CYS A 156 13.09 6.27 11.73
N ARG A 157 13.56 7.10 10.81
CA ARG A 157 14.05 8.45 11.12
C ARG A 157 12.93 9.41 11.50
N ALA A 158 11.88 9.50 10.66
CA ALA A 158 10.85 10.52 10.83
C ALA A 158 9.86 10.18 11.94
N LEU A 159 9.34 8.96 11.96
CA LEU A 159 8.28 8.55 12.88
C LEU A 159 8.78 8.00 14.20
N PHE A 160 9.95 7.37 14.22
CA PHE A 160 10.49 6.73 15.43
C PHE A 160 11.69 7.45 16.04
N ASP A 161 12.26 8.42 15.34
CA ASP A 161 13.49 9.11 15.78
C ASP A 161 14.64 8.13 16.11
N ARG A 162 14.79 7.12 15.24
CA ARG A 162 15.75 6.05 15.39
C ARG A 162 16.57 5.83 14.13
N GLU A 163 17.84 5.50 14.29
CA GLU A 163 18.60 4.91 13.19
C GLU A 163 17.99 3.55 12.81
N MET A 164 18.09 3.20 11.54
CA MET A 164 17.71 1.86 11.10
C MET A 164 18.76 0.85 11.56
N PRO A 165 18.44 -0.07 12.51
CA PRO A 165 19.45 -0.91 13.16
C PRO A 165 19.84 -2.15 12.33
N PHE A 166 19.27 -2.33 11.16
CA PHE A 166 19.43 -3.55 10.35
C PHE A 166 19.69 -3.21 8.87
N ASN A 167 20.27 -4.20 8.17
CA ASN A 167 20.41 -4.09 6.73
C ASN A 167 19.02 -4.09 6.05
N PRO A 168 18.60 -2.99 5.40
CA PRO A 168 17.28 -2.89 4.79
C PRO A 168 17.04 -3.92 3.68
N HIS A 169 18.07 -4.34 2.96
CA HIS A 169 17.97 -5.40 1.94
C HIS A 169 17.60 -6.75 2.55
N PHE A 170 18.10 -7.03 3.75
CA PHE A 170 17.72 -8.26 4.48
C PHE A 170 16.23 -8.24 4.84
N ILE A 171 15.72 -7.11 5.33
CA ILE A 171 14.30 -6.97 5.69
C ILE A 171 13.39 -7.05 4.45
N PHE A 172 13.78 -6.40 3.36
CA PHE A 172 13.06 -6.55 2.08
C PHE A 172 13.00 -8.02 1.64
N GLY A 173 14.13 -8.73 1.67
CA GLY A 173 14.18 -10.15 1.34
C GLY A 173 13.30 -11.02 2.25
N MET A 174 13.27 -10.70 3.54
CA MET A 174 12.42 -11.38 4.53
C MET A 174 10.92 -11.16 4.27
N VAL A 175 10.50 -9.92 4.07
CA VAL A 175 9.10 -9.56 3.74
C VAL A 175 8.68 -10.24 2.44
N LYS A 176 9.53 -10.18 1.43
CA LYS A 176 9.32 -10.86 0.15
C LYS A 176 9.17 -12.37 0.33
N THR A 177 10.08 -13.01 1.08
CA THR A 177 10.03 -14.46 1.35
C THR A 177 8.73 -14.82 2.07
N TYR A 178 8.32 -14.06 3.11
CA TYR A 178 7.06 -14.30 3.81
C TYR A 178 5.86 -14.19 2.86
N THR A 179 5.80 -13.13 2.06
CA THR A 179 4.73 -12.89 1.09
C THR A 179 4.66 -14.01 0.04
N ASP A 180 5.81 -14.41 -0.49
CA ASP A 180 5.90 -15.49 -1.48
C ASP A 180 5.43 -16.84 -0.87
N VAL A 181 5.86 -17.17 0.36
CA VAL A 181 5.44 -18.40 1.04
C VAL A 181 3.94 -18.39 1.35
N MET A 182 3.37 -17.26 1.79
CA MET A 182 1.93 -17.14 2.03
C MET A 182 1.12 -17.37 0.74
N ASN A 183 1.58 -16.79 -0.37
CA ASN A 183 0.97 -17.01 -1.68
C ASN A 183 1.10 -18.48 -2.12
N HIS A 184 2.26 -19.11 -1.92
CA HIS A 184 2.50 -20.52 -2.25
C HIS A 184 1.73 -21.49 -1.34
N LYS A 185 1.54 -21.19 -0.03
CA LYS A 185 0.70 -22.02 0.86
C LYS A 185 -0.74 -22.11 0.37
N GLU A 186 -1.32 -21.02 -0.11
CA GLU A 186 -2.66 -21.05 -0.69
C GLU A 186 -2.72 -21.91 -1.97
N ILE A 187 -1.66 -21.92 -2.76
CA ILE A 187 -1.54 -22.74 -3.98
C ILE A 187 -1.30 -24.22 -3.65
N ARG A 188 -0.46 -24.51 -2.66
CA ARG A 188 -0.01 -25.88 -2.31
C ARG A 188 -1.05 -26.70 -1.53
N GLN A 189 -1.92 -26.08 -0.75
CA GLN A 189 -3.08 -26.78 -0.17
C GLN A 189 -3.98 -27.43 -1.24
N LYS A 190 -3.70 -27.19 -2.52
CA LYS A 190 -4.42 -27.73 -3.68
C LYS A 190 -3.70 -28.88 -4.41
N LYS A 191 -2.42 -29.12 -4.17
CA LYS A 191 -1.75 -30.33 -4.66
C LYS A 191 -2.05 -31.45 -3.67
N THR A 192 -2.69 -32.49 -4.15
CA THR A 192 -3.24 -33.67 -3.46
C THR A 192 -2.19 -34.60 -2.81
N SER A 193 -0.98 -34.17 -2.58
CA SER A 193 0.05 -34.92 -1.84
C SER A 193 0.63 -34.01 -0.77
N GLY A 194 0.47 -34.39 0.48
CA GLY A 194 0.77 -33.65 1.69
C GLY A 194 2.21 -33.30 1.99
N GLU A 195 3.05 -33.10 1.01
CA GLU A 195 4.42 -32.61 1.19
C GLU A 195 4.47 -31.11 0.90
N ILE A 196 4.35 -30.32 1.96
CA ILE A 196 4.85 -28.95 1.99
C ILE A 196 6.37 -29.08 2.10
N ASP A 197 7.14 -28.48 1.19
CA ASP A 197 8.60 -28.45 1.31
C ASP A 197 8.99 -27.91 2.68
N GLU A 198 9.65 -28.71 3.51
CA GLU A 198 10.13 -28.32 4.85
C GLU A 198 10.99 -27.05 4.77
N VAL A 199 11.76 -26.90 3.71
CA VAL A 199 12.64 -25.74 3.44
C VAL A 199 11.87 -24.42 3.36
N ASP A 200 10.68 -24.39 2.71
CA ASP A 200 9.89 -23.16 2.61
C ASP A 200 9.21 -22.81 3.93
N ASN A 201 8.85 -23.81 4.73
CA ASN A 201 8.30 -23.59 6.08
C ASN A 201 9.38 -23.06 7.04
N GLU A 202 10.61 -23.55 6.93
CA GLU A 202 11.73 -23.11 7.76
C GLU A 202 12.11 -21.66 7.43
N LYS A 203 12.20 -21.31 6.14
CA LYS A 203 12.45 -19.93 5.70
C LYS A 203 11.35 -18.97 6.17
N ALA A 204 10.08 -19.37 6.07
CA ALA A 204 8.97 -18.56 6.55
C ALA A 204 9.00 -18.40 8.07
N ALA A 205 9.30 -19.46 8.82
CA ALA A 205 9.43 -19.42 10.27
C ALA A 205 10.57 -18.49 10.69
N GLN A 206 11.71 -18.56 10.01
CA GLN A 206 12.86 -17.69 10.25
C GLN A 206 12.53 -16.21 9.93
N ALA A 207 11.86 -15.95 8.81
CA ALA A 207 11.39 -14.60 8.46
C ALA A 207 10.42 -14.04 9.52
N MET A 208 9.49 -14.86 10.02
CA MET A 208 8.56 -14.46 11.09
C MET A 208 9.27 -14.20 12.43
N LYS A 209 10.30 -14.98 12.76
CA LYS A 209 11.11 -14.74 13.95
C LYS A 209 11.82 -13.37 13.89
N HIS A 210 12.51 -13.10 12.79
CA HIS A 210 13.16 -11.80 12.59
C HIS A 210 12.15 -10.63 12.58
N TRP A 211 10.97 -10.84 12.00
CA TRP A 211 9.90 -9.87 12.05
C TRP A 211 9.42 -9.58 13.48
N ALA A 212 9.34 -10.61 14.32
CA ALA A 212 8.96 -10.45 15.71
C ALA A 212 10.00 -9.66 16.53
N GLU A 213 11.29 -9.84 16.22
CA GLU A 213 12.42 -9.20 16.93
C GLU A 213 12.73 -7.77 16.43
N MET A 214 12.20 -7.38 15.27
CA MET A 214 12.51 -6.10 14.63
C MET A 214 12.14 -4.86 15.48
N PRO A 215 10.94 -4.78 16.11
CA PRO A 215 10.60 -3.61 16.93
C PRO A 215 11.54 -3.39 18.10
N ASP A 216 11.97 -4.45 18.78
CA ASP A 216 12.93 -4.36 19.88
C ASP A 216 14.30 -3.86 19.40
N SER A 217 14.71 -4.29 18.19
CA SER A 217 15.94 -3.80 17.57
C SER A 217 15.84 -2.30 17.23
N VAL A 218 14.68 -1.83 16.75
CA VAL A 218 14.45 -0.40 16.49
C VAL A 218 14.40 0.38 17.80
N LEU A 219 13.71 -0.12 18.82
CA LEU A 219 13.67 0.52 20.14
C LEU A 219 15.05 0.66 20.78
N GLY A 220 15.91 -0.35 20.60
CA GLY A 220 17.28 -0.37 21.12
C GLY A 220 18.30 0.37 20.25
N SER A 221 17.92 0.87 19.07
CA SER A 221 18.84 1.59 18.18
C SER A 221 19.11 3.02 18.65
N ALA A 222 20.12 3.67 18.02
CA ALA A 222 20.49 5.05 18.36
C ALA A 222 19.32 6.02 18.15
N ILE A 223 19.12 6.88 19.15
CA ILE A 223 18.18 8.01 19.06
C ILE A 223 18.87 9.10 18.25
N LEU A 224 18.18 9.65 17.25
CA LEU A 224 18.76 10.66 16.36
C LEU A 224 18.82 12.04 17.03
N GLU A 225 17.68 12.54 17.47
CA GLU A 225 17.54 13.93 17.98
C GLU A 225 16.84 14.00 19.34
N ASN A 226 16.36 12.88 19.87
CA ASN A 226 15.56 12.82 21.10
C ASN A 226 14.33 13.74 21.05
N ARG A 227 13.57 13.66 19.96
CA ARG A 227 12.40 14.52 19.71
C ARG A 227 11.20 14.10 20.55
N ASP A 228 10.59 15.10 21.15
CA ASP A 228 9.33 14.94 21.88
C ASP A 228 8.15 14.76 20.98
N LYS A 229 7.43 14.42 20.45
CA LYS A 229 6.26 14.46 19.52
C LYS A 229 6.46 13.64 18.25
N THR A 230 7.30 12.63 18.29
CA THR A 230 7.29 11.61 17.24
C THR A 230 6.14 10.64 17.43
N LEU A 231 5.84 9.83 16.41
CA LEU A 231 4.86 8.76 16.58
C LEU A 231 5.27 7.80 17.72
N LEU A 232 6.55 7.42 17.78
CA LEU A 232 7.05 6.52 18.82
C LEU A 232 6.92 7.14 20.22
N SER A 233 7.29 8.43 20.39
CA SER A 233 7.14 9.08 21.70
C SER A 233 5.68 9.09 22.17
N MET A 234 4.72 9.37 21.27
CA MET A 234 3.29 9.37 21.59
C MET A 234 2.75 7.98 21.95
N ILE A 235 3.28 6.93 21.33
CA ILE A 235 2.93 5.54 21.67
C ILE A 235 3.49 5.17 23.05
N LEU A 236 4.74 5.55 23.35
CA LEU A 236 5.38 5.32 24.65
C LEU A 236 4.74 6.15 25.78
N GLU A 237 4.32 7.40 25.49
CA GLU A 237 3.53 8.19 26.44
C GLU A 237 2.20 7.51 26.76
N ALA A 238 1.51 6.95 25.74
CA ALA A 238 0.27 6.21 25.95
C ALA A 238 0.47 4.91 26.75
N GLU A 239 1.62 4.21 26.59
CA GLU A 239 2.00 3.07 27.41
C GLU A 239 2.16 3.45 28.90
N ALA A 240 2.73 4.63 29.15
CA ALA A 240 2.97 5.13 30.50
C ALA A 240 1.71 5.73 31.17
N ASP A 241 0.65 6.02 30.42
CA ASP A 241 -0.53 6.71 30.90
C ASP A 241 -1.60 5.71 31.44
N PRO A 242 -1.92 5.77 32.75
CA PRO A 242 -2.95 4.93 33.34
C PRO A 242 -4.36 5.08 32.72
N GLU A 243 -4.64 6.16 32.00
CA GLU A 243 -5.89 6.33 31.27
C GLU A 243 -5.99 5.45 30.03
N PHE A 244 -4.87 4.89 29.56
CA PHE A 244 -4.80 4.00 28.40
C PHE A 244 -4.27 2.61 28.77
N PRO A 245 -4.97 1.85 29.64
CA PRO A 245 -4.50 0.52 30.07
C PRO A 245 -4.43 -0.50 28.93
N GLU A 246 -4.96 -0.18 27.77
CA GLU A 246 -4.87 -0.99 26.56
C GLU A 246 -3.52 -0.86 25.84
N PHE A 247 -2.72 0.16 26.17
CA PHE A 247 -1.35 0.34 25.68
C PHE A 247 -0.36 -0.32 26.63
N ASP A 248 -0.21 -1.62 26.56
CA ASP A 248 0.91 -2.33 27.18
C ASP A 248 2.09 -2.42 26.22
N HIS A 249 3.23 -2.93 26.68
CA HIS A 249 4.41 -3.11 25.87
C HIS A 249 4.15 -3.93 24.59
N GLN A 250 3.31 -4.95 24.65
CA GLN A 250 2.95 -5.72 23.46
C GLN A 250 2.17 -4.88 22.45
N GLN A 251 1.35 -3.95 22.90
CA GLN A 251 0.65 -3.01 22.03
C GLN A 251 1.63 -2.06 21.32
N VAL A 252 2.67 -1.56 22.03
CA VAL A 252 3.75 -0.76 21.42
C VAL A 252 4.42 -1.55 20.30
N VAL A 253 4.82 -2.79 20.57
CA VAL A 253 5.47 -3.67 19.59
C VAL A 253 4.54 -3.94 18.37
N ASP A 254 3.27 -4.20 18.61
CA ASP A 254 2.31 -4.46 17.55
C ASP A 254 2.05 -3.22 16.67
N GLU A 255 1.97 -2.02 17.27
CA GLU A 255 1.87 -0.76 16.52
C GLU A 255 3.14 -0.47 15.71
N MET A 256 4.32 -0.70 16.25
CA MET A 256 5.57 -0.53 15.51
C MET A 256 5.65 -1.47 14.30
N LYS A 257 5.28 -2.74 14.45
CA LYS A 257 5.18 -3.71 13.33
C LYS A 257 4.26 -3.18 12.23
N GLN A 258 3.10 -2.68 12.61
CA GLN A 258 2.15 -2.11 11.66
C GLN A 258 2.76 -0.94 10.87
N TYR A 259 3.39 0.01 11.55
CA TYR A 259 3.95 1.20 10.89
C TYR A 259 5.18 0.88 10.06
N LEU A 260 6.05 -0.01 10.52
CA LEU A 260 7.20 -0.49 9.76
C LEU A 260 6.78 -1.15 8.44
N TRP A 261 5.68 -1.90 8.44
CA TRP A 261 5.18 -2.51 7.20
C TRP A 261 4.36 -1.52 6.37
N ALA A 262 3.27 -1.00 6.93
CA ALA A 262 2.29 -0.23 6.17
C ALA A 262 2.88 1.08 5.62
N GLY A 263 3.75 1.76 6.38
CA GLY A 263 4.44 2.98 5.95
C GLY A 263 5.52 2.71 4.91
N THR A 264 6.17 1.56 4.97
CA THR A 264 7.27 1.22 4.06
C THR A 264 6.76 0.68 2.72
N GLU A 265 6.01 -0.42 2.73
CA GLU A 265 5.66 -1.15 1.50
C GLU A 265 4.78 -0.34 0.56
N THR A 266 3.76 0.34 1.08
CA THR A 266 2.83 1.10 0.24
C THR A 266 3.47 2.35 -0.37
N THR A 267 4.30 3.06 0.38
CA THR A 267 5.08 4.20 -0.09
C THR A 267 6.10 3.76 -1.14
N ALA A 268 6.82 2.68 -0.88
CA ALA A 268 7.80 2.10 -1.80
C ALA A 268 7.18 1.68 -3.13
N LEU A 269 6.05 0.97 -3.11
CA LEU A 269 5.35 0.55 -4.32
C LEU A 269 4.81 1.74 -5.11
N THR A 270 4.29 2.77 -4.44
CA THR A 270 3.84 4.01 -5.11
C THR A 270 5.01 4.65 -5.85
N LEU A 271 6.16 4.76 -5.21
CA LEU A 271 7.36 5.36 -5.83
C LEU A 271 7.91 4.49 -6.96
N ALA A 272 8.02 3.18 -6.77
CA ALA A 272 8.51 2.25 -7.79
C ALA A 272 7.65 2.27 -9.06
N TRP A 273 6.32 2.23 -8.89
CA TRP A 273 5.38 2.36 -10.00
C TRP A 273 5.41 3.75 -10.64
N SER A 274 5.64 4.82 -9.85
CA SER A 274 5.83 6.17 -10.41
C SER A 274 7.06 6.24 -11.31
N LEU A 275 8.18 5.69 -10.86
CA LEU A 275 9.41 5.63 -11.65
C LEU A 275 9.24 4.78 -12.92
N TYR A 276 8.50 3.64 -12.82
CA TYR A 276 8.15 2.84 -13.99
C TYR A 276 7.33 3.64 -15.00
N LEU A 277 6.25 4.29 -14.58
CA LEU A 277 5.41 5.09 -15.48
C LEU A 277 6.19 6.26 -16.09
N LEU A 278 7.05 6.91 -15.32
CA LEU A 278 7.88 8.02 -15.78
C LEU A 278 8.97 7.56 -16.78
N SER A 279 9.48 6.34 -16.64
CA SER A 279 10.41 5.78 -17.63
C SER A 279 9.74 5.47 -18.97
N GLN A 280 8.41 5.19 -18.96
CA GLN A 280 7.62 4.99 -20.17
C GLN A 280 7.05 6.31 -20.74
N ASN A 281 7.10 7.41 -19.97
CA ASN A 281 6.56 8.72 -20.31
C ASN A 281 7.60 9.81 -19.99
N PRO A 282 8.70 9.91 -20.74
CA PRO A 282 9.81 10.79 -20.42
C PRO A 282 9.42 12.27 -20.36
N GLU A 283 8.43 12.70 -21.15
CA GLU A 283 7.91 14.07 -21.10
C GLU A 283 7.26 14.41 -19.75
N ALA A 284 6.72 13.41 -19.04
CA ALA A 284 6.18 13.63 -17.69
C ALA A 284 7.33 13.78 -16.66
N ALA A 285 8.41 13.04 -16.82
CA ALA A 285 9.61 13.21 -16.01
C ALA A 285 10.25 14.59 -16.23
N ASP A 286 10.31 15.06 -17.49
CA ASP A 286 10.81 16.39 -17.82
C ASP A 286 9.96 17.50 -17.21
N LYS A 287 8.63 17.34 -17.15
CA LYS A 287 7.74 18.31 -16.47
C LYS A 287 8.00 18.34 -14.96
N ILE A 288 8.29 17.20 -14.30
CA ILE A 288 8.69 17.19 -12.89
C ILE A 288 10.01 17.94 -12.71
N ARG A 289 11.01 17.71 -13.57
CA ARG A 289 12.28 18.43 -13.52
C ARG A 289 12.11 19.94 -13.69
N ALA A 290 11.29 20.34 -14.68
CA ALA A 290 10.99 21.75 -14.92
C ALA A 290 10.30 22.40 -13.72
N GLU A 291 9.26 21.76 -13.15
CA GLU A 291 8.59 22.21 -11.94
C GLU A 291 9.56 22.35 -10.77
N ALA A 292 10.39 21.35 -10.57
CA ALA A 292 11.38 21.35 -9.48
C ALA A 292 12.43 22.46 -9.66
N ASN A 293 12.93 22.69 -10.88
CA ASN A 293 13.90 23.73 -11.16
C ASN A 293 13.28 25.15 -11.00
N GLU A 294 12.03 25.33 -11.41
CA GLU A 294 11.29 26.59 -11.23
C GLU A 294 11.08 26.91 -9.75
N ILE A 295 10.69 25.91 -8.93
CA ILE A 295 10.32 26.12 -7.53
C ILE A 295 11.54 26.12 -6.61
N CYS A 296 12.48 25.18 -6.80
CA CYS A 296 13.61 24.98 -5.89
C CYS A 296 14.90 25.67 -6.35
N GLY A 297 14.96 26.16 -7.60
CA GLY A 297 16.21 26.66 -8.19
C GLY A 297 17.27 25.56 -8.22
N ASP A 298 18.52 25.89 -7.91
CA ASP A 298 19.62 24.93 -7.85
C ASP A 298 19.69 24.15 -6.53
N GLY A 299 18.91 24.55 -5.53
CA GLY A 299 18.89 23.95 -4.19
C GLY A 299 17.99 22.71 -4.08
N GLU A 300 18.06 22.03 -2.94
CA GLU A 300 17.09 21.01 -2.56
C GLU A 300 15.73 21.65 -2.24
N PRO A 301 14.61 20.89 -2.32
CA PRO A 301 13.31 21.38 -1.87
C PRO A 301 13.37 21.84 -0.40
N THR A 302 12.65 22.91 -0.08
CA THR A 302 12.38 23.33 1.30
C THR A 302 10.95 22.94 1.67
N TRP A 303 10.61 22.94 2.97
CA TRP A 303 9.28 22.61 3.44
C TRP A 303 8.20 23.50 2.79
N ASP A 304 8.41 24.82 2.73
CA ASP A 304 7.46 25.77 2.13
C ASP A 304 7.22 25.55 0.63
N GLN A 305 8.14 24.90 -0.03
CA GLN A 305 8.05 24.58 -1.47
C GLN A 305 7.27 23.32 -1.77
N VAL A 306 7.11 22.40 -0.80
CA VAL A 306 6.40 21.12 -1.00
C VAL A 306 4.98 21.33 -1.50
N ALA A 307 4.26 22.34 -0.98
CA ALA A 307 2.88 22.62 -1.38
C ALA A 307 2.76 23.08 -2.85
N GLN A 308 3.84 23.63 -3.42
CA GLN A 308 3.90 24.18 -4.77
C GLN A 308 4.15 23.10 -5.84
N LEU A 309 4.64 21.90 -5.48
CA LEU A 309 4.92 20.78 -6.38
C LEU A 309 3.63 20.13 -6.92
N ALA A 310 2.87 20.91 -7.67
CA ALA A 310 1.50 20.57 -8.07
C ALA A 310 1.46 19.49 -9.16
N TYR A 311 2.40 19.51 -10.12
CA TYR A 311 2.46 18.50 -11.17
C TYR A 311 3.00 17.18 -10.64
N THR A 312 4.04 17.21 -9.82
CA THR A 312 4.58 16.02 -9.13
C THR A 312 3.49 15.32 -8.31
N ARG A 313 2.67 16.07 -7.58
CA ARG A 313 1.51 15.52 -6.85
C ARG A 313 0.52 14.83 -7.79
N ARG A 314 0.22 15.41 -8.96
CA ARG A 314 -0.67 14.81 -9.96
C ARG A 314 -0.12 13.50 -10.53
N VAL A 315 1.20 13.42 -10.73
CA VAL A 315 1.87 12.19 -11.15
C VAL A 315 1.67 11.08 -10.12
N ILE A 316 1.88 11.36 -8.84
CA ILE A 316 1.68 10.37 -7.75
C ILE A 316 0.22 9.94 -7.67
N GLN A 317 -0.72 10.88 -7.80
CA GLN A 317 -2.15 10.58 -7.78
C GLN A 317 -2.55 9.67 -8.95
N GLU A 318 -2.05 9.93 -10.15
CA GLU A 318 -2.31 9.08 -11.32
C GLU A 318 -1.64 7.72 -11.20
N THR A 319 -0.43 7.65 -10.62
CA THR A 319 0.22 6.38 -10.31
C THR A 319 -0.63 5.54 -9.37
N MET A 320 -1.13 6.12 -8.26
CA MET A 320 -2.00 5.40 -7.32
C MET A 320 -3.36 5.06 -7.90
N ARG A 321 -3.81 5.74 -8.97
CA ARG A 321 -5.00 5.33 -9.71
C ARG A 321 -4.73 4.07 -10.53
N LEU A 322 -3.63 4.06 -11.31
CA LEU A 322 -3.27 2.93 -12.18
C LEU A 322 -2.76 1.72 -11.38
N TYR A 323 -1.94 1.98 -10.37
CA TYR A 323 -1.31 0.95 -9.53
C TYR A 323 -1.55 1.24 -8.04
N PRO A 324 -2.82 1.15 -7.55
CA PRO A 324 -3.11 1.36 -6.14
C PRO A 324 -2.43 0.27 -5.30
N PRO A 325 -1.51 0.61 -4.37
CA PRO A 325 -0.87 -0.41 -3.54
C PRO A 325 -1.88 -1.30 -2.83
N ILE A 326 -2.97 -0.70 -2.32
CA ILE A 326 -4.11 -1.45 -1.77
C ILE A 326 -5.22 -1.49 -2.82
N TRP A 327 -5.21 -2.55 -3.61
CA TRP A 327 -6.13 -2.76 -4.73
C TRP A 327 -7.52 -3.22 -4.32
N CYS A 328 -7.67 -3.75 -3.09
CA CYS A 328 -8.93 -4.23 -2.53
C CYS A 328 -8.99 -4.02 -1.02
N LEU A 329 -10.09 -3.48 -0.52
CA LEU A 329 -10.35 -3.27 0.90
C LEU A 329 -11.29 -4.35 1.41
N MET A 330 -10.86 -5.15 2.39
CA MET A 330 -11.66 -6.22 2.96
C MET A 330 -12.44 -5.76 4.21
N ARG A 331 -13.70 -6.21 4.30
CA ARG A 331 -14.57 -6.02 5.46
C ARG A 331 -15.32 -7.33 5.79
N VAL A 332 -15.93 -7.36 6.96
CA VAL A 332 -16.91 -8.38 7.36
C VAL A 332 -18.19 -7.69 7.77
N ALA A 333 -19.33 -8.18 7.30
CA ALA A 333 -20.64 -7.69 7.73
C ALA A 333 -20.91 -8.13 9.18
N ALA A 334 -21.10 -7.19 10.09
CA ALA A 334 -21.44 -7.45 11.49
C ALA A 334 -22.92 -7.77 11.67
N GLY A 335 -23.77 -7.34 10.76
CA GLY A 335 -25.20 -7.60 10.66
C GLY A 335 -25.65 -7.69 9.20
N ASP A 336 -26.91 -8.05 9.00
CA ASP A 336 -27.52 -8.12 7.67
C ASP A 336 -27.64 -6.73 7.04
N ASP A 337 -27.51 -6.65 5.72
CA ASP A 337 -27.70 -5.44 4.90
C ASP A 337 -28.15 -5.85 3.48
N GLU A 338 -28.42 -4.85 2.63
CA GLU A 338 -28.72 -5.04 1.22
C GLU A 338 -27.95 -4.00 0.39
N ILE A 339 -27.32 -4.44 -0.71
CA ILE A 339 -26.61 -3.58 -1.64
C ILE A 339 -27.05 -3.96 -3.07
N GLU A 340 -27.71 -3.04 -3.77
CA GLU A 340 -28.20 -3.21 -5.15
C GLU A 340 -29.03 -4.52 -5.34
N GLY A 341 -29.90 -4.83 -4.40
CA GLY A 341 -30.73 -6.05 -4.44
C GLY A 341 -29.99 -7.33 -4.05
N HIS A 342 -28.70 -7.25 -3.71
CA HIS A 342 -27.94 -8.37 -3.15
C HIS A 342 -28.03 -8.36 -1.64
N GLU A 343 -28.58 -9.44 -1.08
CA GLU A 343 -28.57 -9.65 0.36
C GLU A 343 -27.15 -9.85 0.88
N ILE A 344 -26.77 -9.08 1.90
CA ILE A 344 -25.58 -9.24 2.70
C ILE A 344 -25.99 -9.88 4.04
N LYS A 345 -25.41 -11.00 4.36
CA LYS A 345 -25.65 -11.68 5.63
C LYS A 345 -24.54 -11.40 6.64
N LYS A 346 -24.89 -11.38 7.90
CA LYS A 346 -23.90 -11.33 8.98
C LYS A 346 -22.83 -12.39 8.77
N GLY A 347 -21.55 -11.96 8.79
CA GLY A 347 -20.39 -12.83 8.56
C GLY A 347 -19.90 -12.88 7.11
N ASP A 348 -20.67 -12.36 6.15
CA ASP A 348 -20.22 -12.22 4.76
C ASP A 348 -18.93 -11.37 4.68
N LYS A 349 -18.02 -11.80 3.83
CA LYS A 349 -16.82 -11.03 3.51
C LYS A 349 -17.16 -10.05 2.38
N ILE A 350 -16.73 -8.81 2.53
CA ILE A 350 -16.97 -7.75 1.56
C ILE A 350 -15.63 -7.32 0.99
N ALA A 351 -15.48 -7.43 -0.31
CA ALA A 351 -14.29 -7.04 -1.06
C ALA A 351 -14.57 -5.79 -1.90
N LEU A 352 -14.13 -4.63 -1.42
CA LEU A 352 -14.23 -3.34 -2.14
C LEU A 352 -13.03 -3.22 -3.08
N CYS A 353 -13.25 -3.49 -4.38
CA CYS A 353 -12.18 -3.53 -5.37
C CYS A 353 -11.84 -2.13 -5.90
N THR A 354 -10.96 -1.43 -5.21
CA THR A 354 -10.49 -0.08 -5.57
C THR A 354 -9.91 -0.06 -6.99
N TYR A 355 -9.15 -1.10 -7.37
CA TYR A 355 -8.58 -1.21 -8.72
C TYR A 355 -9.65 -1.11 -9.81
N ILE A 356 -10.76 -1.85 -9.68
CA ILE A 356 -11.83 -1.85 -10.69
C ILE A 356 -12.44 -0.45 -10.83
N VAL A 357 -12.72 0.23 -9.71
CA VAL A 357 -13.27 1.61 -9.75
C VAL A 357 -12.28 2.57 -10.40
N HIS A 358 -10.99 2.43 -10.11
CA HIS A 358 -9.93 3.26 -10.67
C HIS A 358 -9.70 3.04 -12.18
N HIS A 359 -10.08 1.89 -12.73
CA HIS A 359 -9.96 1.53 -14.14
C HIS A 359 -11.31 1.50 -14.88
N SER A 360 -12.41 1.89 -14.21
CA SER A 360 -13.74 1.85 -14.82
C SER A 360 -13.94 3.00 -15.83
N PRO A 361 -14.31 2.71 -17.09
CA PRO A 361 -14.64 3.72 -18.07
C PRO A 361 -15.88 4.54 -17.70
N LYS A 362 -16.70 4.06 -16.74
CA LYS A 362 -17.82 4.80 -16.16
C LYS A 362 -17.35 6.08 -15.45
N TYR A 363 -16.14 6.06 -14.87
CA TYR A 363 -15.60 7.17 -14.05
C TYR A 363 -14.40 7.85 -14.68
N TRP A 364 -13.66 7.16 -15.57
CA TRP A 364 -12.39 7.61 -16.13
C TRP A 364 -12.37 7.45 -17.65
N THR A 365 -12.23 8.54 -18.37
CA THR A 365 -12.03 8.50 -19.84
C THR A 365 -10.64 7.93 -20.11
N ASP A 366 -10.53 6.97 -21.06
CA ASP A 366 -9.28 6.26 -21.38
C ASP A 366 -8.54 5.79 -20.11
N PRO A 367 -9.15 4.89 -19.31
CA PRO A 367 -8.70 4.57 -17.96
C PRO A 367 -7.31 3.94 -17.88
N GLU A 368 -6.83 3.31 -18.94
CA GLU A 368 -5.53 2.64 -18.98
C GLU A 368 -4.38 3.61 -19.31
N GLU A 369 -4.67 4.85 -19.74
CA GLU A 369 -3.66 5.81 -20.09
C GLU A 369 -3.15 6.57 -18.86
N PHE A 370 -1.83 6.78 -18.80
CA PHE A 370 -1.18 7.60 -17.80
C PHE A 370 -1.33 9.09 -18.14
N ARG A 371 -2.25 9.76 -17.44
CA ARG A 371 -2.57 11.18 -17.65
C ARG A 371 -2.64 11.95 -16.33
N PRO A 372 -1.52 12.46 -15.80
CA PRO A 372 -1.49 13.23 -14.54
C PRO A 372 -2.47 14.41 -14.49
N ASP A 373 -2.78 15.01 -15.64
CA ASP A 373 -3.72 16.14 -15.75
C ASP A 373 -5.18 15.79 -15.40
N ARG A 374 -5.52 14.51 -15.21
CA ARG A 374 -6.82 14.09 -14.62
C ARG A 374 -7.02 14.66 -13.22
N PHE A 375 -5.91 14.96 -12.55
CA PHE A 375 -5.88 15.51 -11.20
C PHE A 375 -5.65 17.02 -11.17
N SER A 376 -5.87 17.74 -12.29
CA SER A 376 -5.91 19.21 -12.27
C SER A 376 -7.10 19.70 -11.42
N PRO A 377 -6.98 20.90 -10.80
CA PRO A 377 -8.05 21.45 -9.96
C PRO A 377 -9.42 21.49 -10.63
N GLU A 378 -9.45 21.82 -11.94
CA GLU A 378 -10.67 21.92 -12.75
C GLU A 378 -11.34 20.58 -12.94
N ARG A 379 -10.54 19.52 -13.22
CA ARG A 379 -11.04 18.16 -13.41
C ARG A 379 -11.44 17.53 -12.09
N MET A 380 -10.68 17.80 -11.01
CA MET A 380 -11.00 17.33 -9.66
C MET A 380 -12.37 17.80 -9.17
N LYS A 381 -12.77 19.04 -9.48
CA LYS A 381 -14.10 19.56 -9.14
C LYS A 381 -15.26 18.82 -9.81
N LYS A 382 -15.01 18.22 -10.99
CA LYS A 382 -16.01 17.48 -11.79
C LYS A 382 -15.99 15.98 -11.53
N ARG A 383 -14.99 15.48 -10.81
CA ARG A 383 -14.81 14.05 -10.56
C ARG A 383 -15.92 13.51 -9.67
N THR A 384 -16.44 12.34 -10.04
CA THR A 384 -17.39 11.59 -9.22
C THR A 384 -16.76 11.27 -7.86
N LYS A 385 -17.44 11.63 -6.79
CA LYS A 385 -16.98 11.33 -5.43
C LYS A 385 -16.82 9.81 -5.25
N TYR A 386 -15.81 9.40 -4.51
CA TYR A 386 -15.43 7.99 -4.29
C TYR A 386 -14.94 7.22 -5.53
N SER A 387 -14.78 7.86 -6.70
CA SER A 387 -14.13 7.20 -7.84
C SER A 387 -12.60 7.12 -7.71
N TYR A 388 -12.00 7.81 -6.73
CA TYR A 388 -10.58 7.78 -6.40
C TYR A 388 -10.39 7.62 -4.89
N LEU A 389 -9.93 6.46 -4.46
CA LEU A 389 -9.87 6.05 -3.06
C LEU A 389 -8.57 5.30 -2.68
N PRO A 390 -7.38 5.84 -3.00
CA PRO A 390 -6.12 5.14 -2.71
C PRO A 390 -5.87 4.99 -1.21
N PHE A 391 -6.49 5.83 -0.38
CA PHE A 391 -6.38 5.84 1.08
C PHE A 391 -7.68 5.46 1.80
N ALA A 392 -8.59 4.78 1.10
CA ALA A 392 -9.94 4.49 1.60
C ALA A 392 -10.75 5.76 1.92
N ALA A 393 -11.82 5.63 2.73
CA ALA A 393 -12.66 6.74 3.17
C ALA A 393 -13.28 6.46 4.55
N GLY A 394 -13.98 7.47 5.08
CA GLY A 394 -14.68 7.40 6.36
C GLY A 394 -13.73 7.32 7.57
N LYS A 395 -14.28 6.87 8.70
CA LYS A 395 -13.54 6.85 9.98
C LYS A 395 -12.27 5.98 9.95
N ARG A 396 -12.19 5.02 9.03
CA ARG A 396 -11.06 4.10 8.86
C ARG A 396 -10.16 4.48 7.68
N ALA A 397 -10.24 5.71 7.19
CA ALA A 397 -9.30 6.22 6.20
C ALA A 397 -7.85 6.14 6.70
N CYS A 398 -6.91 5.99 5.77
CA CYS A 398 -5.48 5.87 6.08
C CYS A 398 -4.99 7.09 6.87
N ILE A 399 -4.33 6.84 8.00
CA ILE A 399 -3.78 7.89 8.85
C ILE A 399 -2.54 8.55 8.21
N GLY A 400 -1.71 7.75 7.50
CA GLY A 400 -0.46 8.20 6.87
C GLY A 400 -0.64 8.74 5.44
N GLY A 401 -1.89 8.88 4.93
CA GLY A 401 -2.12 9.19 3.51
C GLY A 401 -1.52 10.51 3.03
N ALA A 402 -1.52 11.56 3.87
CA ALA A 402 -0.92 12.84 3.54
C ALA A 402 0.62 12.78 3.59
N LEU A 403 1.17 12.14 4.62
CA LEU A 403 2.62 11.98 4.78
C LEU A 403 3.21 11.17 3.61
N SER A 404 2.59 10.04 3.24
CA SER A 404 3.04 9.21 2.12
C SER A 404 3.09 9.99 0.79
N GLN A 405 2.14 10.90 0.54
CA GLN A 405 2.21 11.75 -0.65
C GLN A 405 3.41 12.70 -0.62
N ILE A 406 3.71 13.31 0.55
CA ILE A 406 4.87 14.18 0.74
C ILE A 406 6.18 13.40 0.53
N GLU A 407 6.31 12.22 1.13
CA GLU A 407 7.45 11.32 0.96
C GLU A 407 7.73 11.03 -0.51
N ASN A 408 6.70 10.61 -1.25
CA ASN A 408 6.82 10.31 -2.67
C ASN A 408 7.15 11.55 -3.52
N MET A 409 6.55 12.72 -3.20
CA MET A 409 6.85 13.97 -3.92
C MET A 409 8.30 14.38 -3.74
N LEU A 410 8.80 14.40 -2.51
CA LEU A 410 10.19 14.74 -2.18
C LEU A 410 11.17 13.78 -2.84
N ALA A 411 10.88 12.47 -2.80
CA ALA A 411 11.72 11.46 -3.43
C ALA A 411 11.78 11.64 -4.96
N LEU A 412 10.62 11.80 -5.63
CA LEU A 412 10.59 12.01 -7.09
C LEU A 412 11.35 13.26 -7.51
N VAL A 413 11.09 14.40 -6.85
CA VAL A 413 11.75 15.67 -7.20
C VAL A 413 13.26 15.57 -7.00
N THR A 414 13.72 15.06 -5.87
CA THR A 414 15.15 14.98 -5.54
C THR A 414 15.88 14.00 -6.46
N LEU A 415 15.30 12.81 -6.68
CA LEU A 415 15.94 11.77 -7.48
C LEU A 415 15.95 12.14 -8.98
N LEU A 416 14.83 12.63 -9.54
CA LEU A 416 14.72 12.91 -10.98
C LEU A 416 15.53 14.14 -11.42
N ARG A 417 15.88 15.05 -10.53
CA ARG A 417 16.79 16.16 -10.84
C ARG A 417 18.23 15.71 -11.03
N ARG A 418 18.62 14.63 -10.37
CA ARG A 418 19.99 14.08 -10.46
C ARG A 418 20.08 12.90 -11.42
N PHE A 419 19.01 12.13 -11.59
CA PHE A 419 19.06 10.85 -12.27
C PHE A 419 17.96 10.70 -13.33
N GLN A 420 18.30 9.89 -14.33
CA GLN A 420 17.37 9.31 -15.30
C GLN A 420 17.29 7.81 -15.02
N PRO A 421 16.28 7.31 -14.28
CA PRO A 421 16.05 5.88 -14.15
C PRO A 421 15.40 5.34 -15.42
N GLU A 422 15.97 4.28 -15.98
CA GLU A 422 15.54 3.64 -17.22
C GLU A 422 15.09 2.20 -16.91
N TYR A 423 13.82 1.89 -17.13
CA TYR A 423 13.31 0.54 -16.99
C TYR A 423 13.84 -0.35 -18.10
N VAL A 424 14.40 -1.52 -17.76
CA VAL A 424 15.06 -2.44 -18.71
C VAL A 424 14.40 -3.82 -18.78
N GLY A 425 13.22 -3.96 -18.18
CA GLY A 425 12.43 -5.20 -18.22
C GLY A 425 11.41 -5.23 -19.37
N ASP A 426 10.53 -6.24 -19.36
CA ASP A 426 9.45 -6.38 -20.34
C ASP A 426 8.37 -5.33 -20.17
N VAL A 427 7.86 -4.77 -21.27
CA VAL A 427 6.78 -3.79 -21.29
C VAL A 427 5.52 -4.42 -21.91
N PRO A 428 4.35 -4.31 -21.24
CA PRO A 428 4.13 -3.74 -19.92
C PRO A 428 4.67 -4.63 -18.79
N ALA A 429 5.11 -3.99 -17.69
CA ALA A 429 5.47 -4.72 -16.48
C ALA A 429 4.25 -5.50 -15.96
N LYS A 430 4.46 -6.76 -15.62
CA LYS A 430 3.40 -7.63 -15.13
C LYS A 430 3.07 -7.30 -13.67
N ILE A 431 1.79 -7.41 -13.30
CA ILE A 431 1.33 -7.19 -11.94
C ILE A 431 1.06 -8.50 -11.21
N GLN A 432 1.26 -8.50 -9.92
CA GLN A 432 0.87 -9.55 -8.99
C GLN A 432 0.03 -8.94 -7.87
N SER A 433 -1.17 -9.46 -7.68
CA SER A 433 -2.05 -9.07 -6.58
C SER A 433 -1.85 -10.02 -5.40
N THR A 434 -1.28 -9.47 -4.35
CA THR A 434 -1.14 -10.12 -3.03
C THR A 434 -1.95 -9.31 -2.03
N VAL A 435 -1.45 -9.07 -0.82
CA VAL A 435 -2.02 -8.03 0.07
C VAL A 435 -1.92 -6.66 -0.61
N THR A 436 -0.82 -6.45 -1.35
CA THR A 436 -0.54 -5.26 -2.14
C THR A 436 -0.47 -5.59 -3.64
N LEU A 437 -0.54 -4.57 -4.49
CA LEU A 437 -0.37 -4.68 -5.95
C LEU A 437 1.10 -4.48 -6.30
N CYS A 438 1.82 -5.59 -6.44
CA CYS A 438 3.26 -5.60 -6.70
C CYS A 438 3.57 -5.86 -8.17
N PRO A 439 4.75 -5.45 -8.68
CA PRO A 439 5.27 -5.94 -9.94
C PRO A 439 5.67 -7.42 -9.82
N LYS A 440 5.20 -8.25 -10.74
CA LYS A 440 5.55 -9.67 -10.80
C LYS A 440 6.97 -9.83 -11.35
N GLY A 441 7.86 -10.35 -10.52
CA GLY A 441 9.28 -10.51 -10.89
C GLY A 441 10.15 -9.28 -10.67
N GLY A 442 9.59 -8.20 -10.08
CA GLY A 442 10.32 -6.97 -9.79
C GLY A 442 10.32 -5.95 -10.94
N LEU A 443 11.04 -4.86 -10.73
CA LEU A 443 11.22 -3.78 -11.70
C LEU A 443 12.73 -3.51 -11.90
N PRO A 444 13.37 -4.15 -12.90
CA PRO A 444 14.79 -3.92 -13.18
C PRO A 444 14.99 -2.55 -13.84
N PHE A 445 15.92 -1.76 -13.29
CA PHE A 445 16.28 -0.45 -13.79
C PHE A 445 17.78 -0.28 -13.95
N ARG A 446 18.20 0.54 -14.92
CA ARG A 446 19.50 1.19 -14.95
C ARG A 446 19.34 2.64 -14.54
N ILE A 447 20.30 3.13 -13.79
CA ILE A 447 20.32 4.52 -13.33
C ILE A 447 21.39 5.25 -14.10
N ARG A 448 21.04 6.38 -14.73
CA ARG A 448 21.97 7.29 -15.39
C ARG A 448 21.95 8.62 -14.63
N GLU A 449 23.12 9.11 -14.26
CA GLU A 449 23.25 10.45 -13.66
C GLU A 449 23.14 11.52 -14.77
N LEU A 450 22.39 12.57 -14.50
CA LEU A 450 22.26 13.71 -15.40
C LEU A 450 23.46 14.65 -15.22
N SER A 451 23.94 15.23 -16.33
CA SER A 451 25.03 16.19 -16.34
C SER A 451 24.61 17.57 -15.87
#